data_b93a9b089c2589d184eccc7623b756db
#
_entry.id   b93a9b089c2589d184eccc7623b756db
#
_cell.length_a   1.000
_cell.length_b   1.000
_cell.length_c   1.000
_cell.angle_alpha   90.00
_cell.angle_beta   90.00
_cell.angle_gamma   90.00
#
_symmetry.space_group_name_H-M   'P 1'
#
loop_
_entity.id
_entity.type
_entity.pdbx_description
1 polymer ?
#
loop_
_entity_poly.entity_id
_entity_poly.type
_entity_poly.pdbx_seq_one_letter_code
_entity_poly.pdbx_strand_id
1 'polypeptide(L)'
;NEYSYTTIVLSDQTQEFFLSSFDDVLQTVITDCAFLLTKIKDAEEDSLLSGEDLTLDDISLKADLERFFLSIYFFYASRPEYSCTFWSDKESNAYGFIEWCSRCNDNLMRSCFYLMVSSLSFGPENALNVYHYFGENSSISWKNIAQCLSDYTKKISNFNSSLHKRQQF
;
A
#
# COMPACT_ATOMS: atom_id res chain seq x y z
N ASN A 1 -3.68 20.68 -32.44
CA ASN A 1 -4.71 19.70 -32.04
C ASN A 1 -4.95 19.85 -30.55
N GLU A 2 -5.94 20.69 -30.18
CA GLU A 2 -6.47 20.74 -28.84
C GLU A 2 -7.32 19.48 -28.62
N TYR A 3 -6.89 18.60 -27.74
CA TYR A 3 -7.73 17.52 -27.24
C TYR A 3 -8.75 18.13 -26.27
N SER A 4 -9.96 18.35 -26.74
CA SER A 4 -11.08 18.73 -25.89
C SER A 4 -11.49 17.50 -25.07
N TYR A 5 -11.15 17.50 -23.79
CA TYR A 5 -11.65 16.50 -22.84
C TYR A 5 -13.12 16.84 -22.55
N THR A 6 -14.03 16.01 -23.03
CA THR A 6 -15.44 16.11 -22.63
C THR A 6 -15.56 15.54 -21.23
N THR A 7 -15.74 16.41 -20.24
CA THR A 7 -16.05 15.96 -18.88
C THR A 7 -17.48 15.41 -18.87
N ILE A 8 -17.61 14.10 -18.69
CA ILE A 8 -18.92 13.46 -18.52
C ILE A 8 -19.31 13.70 -17.05
N VAL A 9 -20.37 14.50 -16.84
CA VAL A 9 -20.96 14.70 -15.52
C VAL A 9 -21.98 13.59 -15.32
N LEU A 10 -21.70 12.66 -14.42
CA LEU A 10 -22.64 11.62 -14.01
C LEU A 10 -23.63 12.20 -12.98
N SER A 11 -24.87 11.69 -12.98
CA SER A 11 -25.79 11.98 -11.89
C SER A 11 -25.26 11.41 -10.57
N ASP A 12 -25.58 12.03 -9.44
CA ASP A 12 -25.13 11.58 -8.11
C ASP A 12 -25.49 10.09 -7.87
N GLN A 13 -26.68 9.69 -8.23
CA GLN A 13 -27.13 8.30 -8.12
C GLN A 13 -26.29 7.33 -8.96
N THR A 14 -25.91 7.73 -10.18
CA THR A 14 -25.07 6.92 -11.06
C THR A 14 -23.65 6.84 -10.51
N GLN A 15 -23.14 7.94 -10.00
CA GLN A 15 -21.82 8.00 -9.38
C GLN A 15 -21.74 7.09 -8.16
N GLU A 16 -22.74 7.14 -7.28
CA GLU A 16 -22.81 6.32 -6.07
C GLU A 16 -22.93 4.83 -6.42
N PHE A 17 -23.72 4.48 -7.43
CA PHE A 17 -23.79 3.10 -7.93
C PHE A 17 -22.41 2.57 -8.39
N PHE A 18 -21.65 3.37 -9.16
CA PHE A 18 -20.31 2.96 -9.59
C PHE A 18 -19.33 2.86 -8.44
N LEU A 19 -19.38 3.78 -7.48
CA LEU A 19 -18.52 3.75 -6.30
C LEU A 19 -18.79 2.52 -5.45
N SER A 20 -20.06 2.23 -5.16
CA SER A 20 -20.44 1.03 -4.40
C SER A 20 -20.04 -0.25 -5.13
N SER A 21 -20.30 -0.34 -6.44
CA SER A 21 -19.92 -1.52 -7.22
C SER A 21 -18.41 -1.73 -7.27
N PHE A 22 -17.63 -0.66 -7.32
CA PHE A 22 -16.17 -0.76 -7.32
C PHE A 22 -15.63 -1.14 -5.93
N ASP A 23 -16.24 -0.63 -4.86
CA ASP A 23 -15.93 -1.04 -3.49
C ASP A 23 -16.17 -2.55 -3.30
N ASP A 24 -17.32 -3.06 -3.75
CA ASP A 24 -17.63 -4.49 -3.69
C ASP A 24 -16.57 -5.34 -4.42
N VAL A 25 -16.09 -4.90 -5.58
CA VAL A 25 -15.01 -5.58 -6.31
C VAL A 25 -13.71 -5.56 -5.50
N LEU A 26 -13.33 -4.41 -4.93
CA LEU A 26 -12.13 -4.32 -4.11
C LEU A 26 -12.21 -5.22 -2.88
N GLN A 27 -13.34 -5.25 -2.19
CA GLN A 27 -13.56 -6.11 -1.02
C GLN A 27 -13.52 -7.60 -1.39
N THR A 28 -14.03 -7.97 -2.57
CA THR A 28 -13.92 -9.33 -3.09
C THR A 28 -12.46 -9.71 -3.33
N VAL A 29 -11.70 -8.86 -4.00
CA VAL A 29 -10.26 -9.08 -4.25
C VAL A 29 -9.48 -9.15 -2.93
N ILE A 30 -9.79 -8.30 -1.94
CA ILE A 30 -9.19 -8.35 -0.60
C ILE A 30 -9.42 -9.70 0.07
N THR A 31 -10.62 -10.24 -0.03
CA THR A 31 -10.97 -11.55 0.52
C THR A 31 -10.16 -12.67 -0.14
N ASP A 32 -9.95 -12.59 -1.46
CA ASP A 32 -9.22 -13.60 -2.22
C ASP A 32 -7.69 -13.41 -2.17
N CYS A 33 -7.20 -12.23 -1.78
CA CYS A 33 -5.77 -11.91 -1.74
C CYS A 33 -4.97 -12.75 -0.76
N ALA A 34 -5.57 -13.35 0.26
CA ALA A 34 -4.86 -14.14 1.26
C ALA A 34 -3.99 -15.24 0.64
N PHE A 35 -4.49 -15.91 -0.41
CA PHE A 35 -3.74 -16.91 -1.15
C PHE A 35 -2.52 -16.32 -1.89
N LEU A 36 -2.67 -15.17 -2.53
CA LEU A 36 -1.60 -14.48 -3.24
C LEU A 36 -0.49 -14.02 -2.29
N LEU A 37 -0.88 -13.46 -1.15
CA LEU A 37 0.05 -13.02 -0.12
C LEU A 37 0.85 -14.18 0.46
N THR A 38 0.21 -15.32 0.70
CA THR A 38 0.90 -16.54 1.15
C THR A 38 1.90 -17.00 0.10
N LYS A 39 1.51 -17.06 -1.16
CA LYS A 39 2.39 -17.49 -2.26
C LYS A 39 3.61 -16.59 -2.41
N ILE A 40 3.44 -15.26 -2.32
CA ILE A 40 4.56 -14.30 -2.38
C ILE A 40 5.52 -14.54 -1.21
N LYS A 41 4.99 -14.71 -0.01
CA LYS A 41 5.78 -14.94 1.19
C LYS A 41 6.58 -16.23 1.10
N ASP A 42 5.94 -17.31 0.68
CA ASP A 42 6.61 -18.62 0.52
C ASP A 42 7.74 -18.53 -0.52
N ALA A 43 7.51 -17.84 -1.65
CA ALA A 43 8.54 -17.62 -2.66
C ALA A 43 9.72 -16.78 -2.13
N GLU A 44 9.47 -15.74 -1.31
CA GLU A 44 10.52 -14.95 -0.67
C GLU A 44 11.33 -15.78 0.34
N GLU A 45 10.67 -16.61 1.14
CA GLU A 45 11.33 -17.51 2.10
C GLU A 45 12.18 -18.57 1.38
N ASP A 46 11.66 -19.17 0.33
CA ASP A 46 12.39 -20.16 -0.48
C ASP A 46 13.62 -19.53 -1.17
N SER A 47 13.48 -18.34 -1.73
CA SER A 47 14.60 -17.58 -2.31
C SER A 47 15.68 -17.28 -1.28
N LEU A 48 15.31 -16.90 -0.07
CA LEU A 48 16.27 -16.64 1.02
C LEU A 48 16.99 -17.92 1.48
N LEU A 49 16.31 -19.07 1.48
CA LEU A 49 16.87 -20.34 1.92
C LEU A 49 17.75 -20.99 0.86
N SER A 50 17.35 -20.93 -0.41
CA SER A 50 18.10 -21.54 -1.53
C SER A 50 19.24 -20.65 -2.04
N GLY A 51 19.14 -19.32 -1.82
CA GLY A 51 20.03 -18.33 -2.44
C GLY A 51 19.75 -18.14 -3.94
N GLU A 52 18.63 -18.63 -4.44
CA GLU A 52 18.17 -18.43 -5.81
C GLU A 52 17.32 -17.16 -5.90
N ASP A 53 17.37 -16.49 -7.06
CA ASP A 53 16.53 -15.34 -7.33
C ASP A 53 15.04 -15.75 -7.50
N LEU A 54 14.14 -14.80 -7.21
CA LEU A 54 12.71 -14.97 -7.46
C LEU A 54 12.44 -15.26 -8.94
N THR A 55 11.47 -16.11 -9.22
CA THR A 55 11.04 -16.39 -10.59
C THR A 55 10.35 -15.16 -11.22
N LEU A 56 10.26 -15.13 -12.56
CA LEU A 56 9.53 -14.07 -13.26
C LEU A 56 8.05 -14.00 -12.86
N ASP A 57 7.46 -15.17 -12.55
CA ASP A 57 6.06 -15.24 -12.10
C ASP A 57 5.89 -14.61 -10.72
N ASP A 58 6.84 -14.84 -9.80
CA ASP A 58 6.81 -14.26 -8.46
C ASP A 58 7.01 -12.74 -8.50
N ILE A 59 7.91 -12.25 -9.37
CA ILE A 59 8.11 -10.82 -9.60
C ILE A 59 6.84 -10.18 -10.17
N SER A 60 6.18 -10.84 -11.13
CA SER A 60 4.92 -10.36 -11.69
C SER A 60 3.81 -10.29 -10.63
N LEU A 61 3.72 -11.30 -9.79
CA LEU A 61 2.73 -11.35 -8.71
C LEU A 61 2.94 -10.24 -7.67
N LYS A 62 4.18 -9.96 -7.32
CA LYS A 62 4.53 -8.80 -6.46
C LYS A 62 4.10 -7.49 -7.10
N ALA A 63 4.40 -7.28 -8.38
CA ALA A 63 4.00 -6.08 -9.12
C ALA A 63 2.47 -5.91 -9.21
N ASP A 64 1.72 -6.99 -9.30
CA ASP A 64 0.25 -6.95 -9.29
C ASP A 64 -0.28 -6.55 -7.92
N LEU A 65 0.32 -7.02 -6.84
CA LEU A 65 -0.04 -6.59 -5.48
C LEU A 65 0.28 -5.11 -5.24
N GLU A 66 1.43 -4.62 -5.71
CA GLU A 66 1.77 -3.19 -5.65
C GLU A 66 0.73 -2.33 -6.39
N ARG A 67 0.32 -2.74 -7.59
CA ARG A 67 -0.75 -2.07 -8.36
C ARG A 67 -2.07 -2.11 -7.62
N PHE A 68 -2.37 -3.21 -6.94
CA PHE A 68 -3.58 -3.33 -6.14
C PHE A 68 -3.58 -2.36 -4.95
N PHE A 69 -2.47 -2.22 -4.23
CA PHE A 69 -2.33 -1.20 -3.19
C PHE A 69 -2.57 0.22 -3.72
N LEU A 70 -2.03 0.53 -4.89
CA LEU A 70 -2.27 1.82 -5.53
C LEU A 70 -3.73 2.00 -5.96
N SER A 71 -4.40 0.94 -6.40
CA SER A 71 -5.83 1.00 -6.73
C SER A 71 -6.67 1.31 -5.49
N ILE A 72 -6.37 0.68 -4.35
CA ILE A 72 -6.98 1.00 -3.05
C ILE A 72 -6.70 2.46 -2.68
N TYR A 73 -5.44 2.91 -2.80
CA TYR A 73 -5.07 4.29 -2.52
C TYR A 73 -5.91 5.29 -3.32
N PHE A 74 -6.01 5.13 -4.63
CA PHE A 74 -6.77 6.06 -5.49
C PHE A 74 -8.27 6.01 -5.25
N PHE A 75 -8.81 4.84 -4.93
CA PHE A 75 -10.23 4.70 -4.69
C PHE A 75 -10.66 5.30 -3.35
N TYR A 76 -9.96 4.98 -2.27
CA TYR A 76 -10.37 5.43 -0.92
C TYR A 76 -9.88 6.84 -0.55
N ALA A 77 -9.01 7.45 -1.36
CA ALA A 77 -8.55 8.80 -1.12
C ALA A 77 -9.73 9.78 -1.02
N SER A 78 -9.84 10.45 0.13
CA SER A 78 -10.92 11.41 0.44
C SER A 78 -12.34 10.83 0.53
N ARG A 79 -12.46 9.52 0.81
CA ARG A 79 -13.74 8.82 0.97
C ARG A 79 -13.80 8.10 2.32
N PRO A 80 -13.98 8.83 3.44
CA PRO A 80 -13.94 8.24 4.78
C PRO A 80 -15.06 7.23 5.02
N GLU A 81 -16.21 7.39 4.36
CA GLU A 81 -17.39 6.53 4.47
C GLU A 81 -17.12 5.10 3.97
N TYR A 82 -16.27 4.94 2.95
CA TYR A 82 -15.86 3.62 2.44
C TYR A 82 -14.67 3.07 3.22
N SER A 83 -13.70 3.92 3.58
CA SER A 83 -12.48 3.47 4.26
C SER A 83 -12.72 3.00 5.71
N CYS A 84 -13.81 3.37 6.35
CA CYS A 84 -14.14 2.90 7.71
C CYS A 84 -14.30 1.37 7.78
N THR A 85 -14.65 0.70 6.70
CA THR A 85 -14.80 -0.77 6.62
C THR A 85 -13.50 -1.49 7.03
N PHE A 86 -12.34 -0.91 6.77
CA PHE A 86 -11.05 -1.49 7.12
C PHE A 86 -10.75 -1.47 8.62
N TRP A 87 -11.43 -0.62 9.39
CA TRP A 87 -11.14 -0.37 10.80
C TRP A 87 -12.25 -0.77 11.75
N SER A 88 -13.48 -0.94 11.25
CA SER A 88 -14.69 -1.17 12.05
C SER A 88 -14.70 -2.52 12.77
N ASP A 89 -14.08 -3.54 12.17
CA ASP A 89 -14.04 -4.89 12.72
C ASP A 89 -12.64 -5.50 12.51
N LYS A 90 -11.97 -5.78 13.62
CA LYS A 90 -10.63 -6.40 13.64
C LYS A 90 -10.62 -7.86 13.17
N GLU A 91 -11.76 -8.52 13.11
CA GLU A 91 -11.90 -9.88 12.60
C GLU A 91 -12.30 -9.91 11.12
N SER A 92 -12.50 -8.75 10.50
CA SER A 92 -12.86 -8.65 9.08
C SER A 92 -11.70 -9.02 8.15
N ASN A 93 -12.03 -9.48 6.94
CA ASN A 93 -11.05 -9.71 5.89
C ASN A 93 -10.27 -8.45 5.51
N ALA A 94 -10.93 -7.28 5.56
CA ALA A 94 -10.31 -6.00 5.27
C ALA A 94 -9.22 -5.64 6.29
N TYR A 95 -9.49 -5.82 7.59
CA TYR A 95 -8.48 -5.63 8.63
C TYR A 95 -7.36 -6.68 8.54
N GLY A 96 -7.72 -7.94 8.35
CA GLY A 96 -6.77 -9.04 8.15
C GLY A 96 -5.84 -8.80 6.96
N PHE A 97 -6.34 -8.23 5.87
CA PHE A 97 -5.52 -7.83 4.72
C PHE A 97 -4.47 -6.79 5.10
N ILE A 98 -4.83 -5.74 5.87
CA ILE A 98 -3.86 -4.74 6.37
C ILE A 98 -2.80 -5.42 7.24
N GLU A 99 -3.21 -6.30 8.15
CA GLU A 99 -2.30 -7.05 9.02
C GLU A 99 -1.28 -7.89 8.23
N TRP A 100 -1.74 -8.58 7.19
CA TRP A 100 -0.88 -9.35 6.30
C TRP A 100 0.10 -8.47 5.53
N CYS A 101 -0.41 -7.42 4.90
CA CYS A 101 0.40 -6.50 4.09
C CYS A 101 1.45 -5.77 4.92
N SER A 102 1.18 -5.54 6.20
CA SER A 102 2.13 -4.89 7.12
C SER A 102 3.43 -5.67 7.33
N ARG A 103 3.42 -6.97 7.02
CA ARG A 103 4.57 -7.88 7.18
C ARG A 103 5.47 -7.95 5.95
N CYS A 104 5.15 -7.23 4.89
CA CYS A 104 5.99 -7.18 3.68
C CYS A 104 7.37 -6.61 3.99
N ASN A 105 8.42 -7.30 3.56
CA ASN A 105 9.80 -6.89 3.76
C ASN A 105 10.38 -6.08 2.60
N ASP A 106 9.79 -6.18 1.40
CA ASP A 106 10.22 -5.43 0.23
C ASP A 106 9.98 -3.93 0.39
N ASN A 107 10.96 -3.10 0.03
CA ASN A 107 10.88 -1.65 0.24
C ASN A 107 9.85 -0.96 -0.66
N LEU A 108 9.69 -1.41 -1.91
CA LEU A 108 8.73 -0.83 -2.83
C LEU A 108 7.31 -1.20 -2.41
N MET A 109 7.09 -2.48 -2.12
CA MET A 109 5.81 -2.98 -1.63
C MET A 109 5.40 -2.29 -0.31
N ARG A 110 6.35 -2.09 0.60
CA ARG A 110 6.12 -1.34 1.84
C ARG A 110 5.77 0.12 1.59
N SER A 111 6.38 0.76 0.60
CA SER A 111 6.04 2.13 0.21
C SER A 111 4.62 2.22 -0.35
N CYS A 112 4.23 1.28 -1.22
CA CYS A 112 2.87 1.19 -1.74
C CYS A 112 1.85 0.90 -0.61
N PHE A 113 2.22 0.05 0.35
CA PHE A 113 1.41 -0.20 1.54
C PHE A 113 1.20 1.08 2.38
N TYR A 114 2.23 1.87 2.63
CA TYR A 114 2.07 3.14 3.35
C TYR A 114 1.19 4.13 2.60
N LEU A 115 1.30 4.20 1.27
CA LEU A 115 0.40 5.02 0.45
C LEU A 115 -1.06 4.54 0.59
N MET A 116 -1.30 3.24 0.50
CA MET A 116 -2.62 2.64 0.71
C MET A 116 -3.19 3.03 2.08
N VAL A 117 -2.45 2.78 3.16
CA VAL A 117 -2.91 3.11 4.52
C VAL A 117 -3.13 4.61 4.70
N SER A 118 -2.35 5.47 4.04
CA SER A 118 -2.58 6.92 4.09
C SER A 118 -3.94 7.31 3.51
N SER A 119 -4.42 6.65 2.46
CA SER A 119 -5.77 6.89 1.94
C SER A 119 -6.88 6.39 2.88
N LEU A 120 -6.61 5.32 3.61
CA LEU A 120 -7.53 4.75 4.59
C LEU A 120 -7.58 5.55 5.91
N SER A 121 -6.71 6.56 6.09
CA SER A 121 -6.68 7.43 7.26
C SER A 121 -7.53 8.68 7.13
N PHE A 122 -8.23 8.87 6.02
CA PHE A 122 -9.00 10.09 5.79
C PHE A 122 -10.21 10.17 6.73
N GLY A 123 -10.37 11.33 7.37
CA GLY A 123 -11.38 11.58 8.40
C GLY A 123 -10.85 11.31 9.83
N PRO A 124 -11.44 11.97 10.85
CA PRO A 124 -10.89 11.96 12.22
C PRO A 124 -10.90 10.58 12.87
N GLU A 125 -11.93 9.80 12.63
CA GLU A 125 -12.08 8.45 13.21
C GLU A 125 -11.08 7.47 12.57
N ASN A 126 -11.01 7.45 11.24
CA ASN A 126 -10.07 6.62 10.51
C ASN A 126 -8.61 6.99 10.83
N ALA A 127 -8.32 8.30 10.95
CA ALA A 127 -6.99 8.76 11.35
C ALA A 127 -6.58 8.26 12.74
N LEU A 128 -7.53 8.25 13.68
CA LEU A 128 -7.31 7.73 15.03
C LEU A 128 -7.03 6.22 15.01
N ASN A 129 -7.78 5.47 14.21
CA ASN A 129 -7.57 4.02 14.02
C ASN A 129 -6.18 3.72 13.46
N VAL A 130 -5.77 4.44 12.42
CA VAL A 130 -4.41 4.32 11.84
C VAL A 130 -3.34 4.69 12.86
N TYR A 131 -3.56 5.76 13.63
CA TYR A 131 -2.61 6.16 14.68
C TYR A 131 -2.40 5.06 15.72
N HIS A 132 -3.47 4.45 16.20
CA HIS A 132 -3.39 3.33 17.14
C HIS A 132 -2.76 2.08 16.50
N TYR A 133 -3.14 1.77 15.27
CA TYR A 133 -2.58 0.64 14.54
C TYR A 133 -1.05 0.72 14.45
N PHE A 134 -0.49 1.87 14.08
CA PHE A 134 0.96 2.06 14.06
C PHE A 134 1.60 2.18 15.46
N GLY A 135 0.83 2.52 16.46
CA GLY A 135 1.29 2.53 17.85
C GLY A 135 1.45 1.12 18.42
N GLU A 136 0.56 0.21 18.05
CA GLU A 136 0.47 -1.16 18.58
C GLU A 136 1.27 -2.18 17.75
N ASN A 137 1.43 -1.93 16.44
CA ASN A 137 2.07 -2.85 15.53
C ASN A 137 3.61 -2.80 15.64
N SER A 138 4.22 -3.95 15.90
CA SER A 138 5.68 -4.06 16.06
C SER A 138 6.45 -3.99 14.74
N SER A 139 5.84 -4.42 13.64
CA SER A 139 6.49 -4.51 12.32
C SER A 139 6.54 -3.16 11.61
N ILE A 140 5.50 -2.33 11.75
CA ILE A 140 5.32 -1.05 11.05
C ILE A 140 4.97 0.08 12.02
N SER A 141 5.70 0.22 13.11
CA SER A 141 5.44 1.27 14.11
C SER A 141 5.85 2.67 13.61
N TRP A 142 5.31 3.71 14.24
CA TRP A 142 5.77 5.09 14.05
C TRP A 142 7.27 5.24 14.18
N LYS A 143 7.87 4.49 15.11
CA LYS A 143 9.32 4.45 15.30
C LYS A 143 10.04 3.90 14.07
N ASN A 144 9.53 2.83 13.47
CA ASN A 144 10.12 2.22 12.27
C ASN A 144 10.01 3.16 11.06
N ILE A 145 8.87 3.85 10.90
CA ILE A 145 8.70 4.87 9.84
C ILE A 145 9.73 5.99 10.01
N ALA A 146 9.86 6.55 11.21
CA ALA A 146 10.82 7.61 11.50
C ALA A 146 12.27 7.14 11.26
N GLN A 147 12.61 5.90 11.63
CA GLN A 147 13.93 5.31 11.38
C GLN A 147 14.19 5.16 9.87
N CYS A 148 13.24 4.64 9.12
CA CYS A 148 13.36 4.55 7.65
C CYS A 148 13.62 5.92 7.01
N LEU A 149 12.87 6.95 7.38
CA LEU A 149 13.07 8.31 6.88
C LEU A 149 14.48 8.84 7.22
N SER A 150 14.94 8.61 8.45
CA SER A 150 16.30 8.99 8.87
C SER A 150 17.37 8.31 8.02
N ASP A 151 17.21 7.01 7.76
CA ASP A 151 18.17 6.24 6.97
C ASP A 151 18.18 6.63 5.50
N TYR A 152 17.03 6.95 4.91
CA TYR A 152 16.94 7.55 3.57
C TYR A 152 17.65 8.90 3.50
N THR A 153 17.45 9.76 4.48
CA THR A 153 18.11 11.07 4.54
C THR A 153 19.64 10.94 4.57
N LYS A 154 20.16 9.99 5.36
CA LYS A 154 21.59 9.70 5.42
C LYS A 154 22.13 9.19 4.07
N LYS A 155 21.38 8.26 3.42
CA LYS A 155 21.79 7.71 2.11
C LYS A 155 21.85 8.81 1.05
N ILE A 156 20.86 9.71 0.98
CA ILE A 156 20.84 10.83 0.04
C ILE A 156 22.02 11.79 0.31
N SER A 157 22.27 12.12 1.56
CA SER A 157 23.40 12.98 1.95
C SER A 157 24.75 12.40 1.54
N ASN A 158 24.95 11.10 1.75
CA ASN A 158 26.15 10.38 1.35
C ASN A 158 26.30 10.32 -0.17
N PHE A 159 25.21 10.11 -0.91
CA PHE A 159 25.20 10.12 -2.36
C PHE A 159 25.60 11.48 -2.93
N ASN A 160 25.02 12.56 -2.42
CA ASN A 160 25.35 13.93 -2.82
C ASN A 160 26.82 14.27 -2.52
N SER A 161 27.34 13.84 -1.37
CA SER A 161 28.74 14.04 -1.00
C SER A 161 29.69 13.29 -1.95
N SER A 162 29.31 12.09 -2.41
CA SER A 162 30.09 11.30 -3.37
C SER A 162 30.09 11.90 -4.78
N LEU A 163 28.97 12.50 -5.20
CA LEU A 163 28.87 13.22 -6.49
C LEU A 163 29.75 14.47 -6.50
N HIS A 164 29.73 15.28 -5.45
CA HIS A 164 30.60 16.46 -5.35
C HIS A 164 32.10 16.11 -5.40
N LYS A 165 32.52 15.01 -4.80
CA LYS A 165 33.89 14.54 -4.88
C LYS A 165 34.28 14.09 -6.30
N ARG A 166 33.36 13.55 -7.10
CA ARG A 166 33.62 13.14 -8.50
C ARG A 166 33.66 14.29 -9.48
N GLN A 167 33.09 15.44 -9.15
CA GLN A 167 33.17 16.65 -10.01
C GLN A 167 34.42 17.50 -9.80
N GLN A 168 35.24 17.19 -8.79
CA GLN A 168 36.47 17.90 -8.48
C GLN A 168 37.73 17.24 -9.10
N PHE A 169 37.57 16.24 -9.92
CA PHE A 169 38.60 15.59 -10.73
C PHE A 169 38.27 15.72 -12.23
#